data_3374cfe4fe7a22f0ddeb38340b2dbca9
#
_entry.id   3374cfe4fe7a22f0ddeb38340b2dbca9
#
_cell.length_a   1.000
_cell.length_b   1.000
_cell.length_c   1.000
_cell.angle_alpha   90.00
_cell.angle_beta   90.00
_cell.angle_gamma   90.00
#
_symmetry.space_group_name_H-M   'P 1'
#
loop_
_entity.id
_entity.type
_entity.pdbx_description
1 polymer ?
#
loop_
_entity_poly.entity_id
_entity_poly.type
_entity_poly.pdbx_seq_one_letter_code
_entity_poly.pdbx_strand_id
1 'polypeptide(L)'
;LDLSAITGLSGDCGGNSGIIFTDPADQHWTNADGGSWSTSTNWTSRTPLPQDDVYMDCAFNASKTVTQDMPRAGRSISWAGATGSPTWTTSTAASIFGSLDLTDLGTLTASTQTYTFEGRATGMPVGGWTLTMAGKTWAKPITITAVGGTYKLLDDLIQNDAINLIITFGAGTFNAN
;
A
#
# COMPACT_ATOMS: atom_id res chain seq x y z
N LEU A 1 7.52 16.20 -21.33
CA LEU A 1 6.70 17.01 -20.44
C LEU A 1 7.24 16.88 -19.02
N ASP A 2 7.60 18.01 -18.40
CA ASP A 2 8.07 18.05 -17.02
C ASP A 2 6.91 18.49 -16.10
N LEU A 3 6.48 17.60 -15.22
CA LEU A 3 5.45 17.85 -14.22
C LEU A 3 6.03 17.98 -12.79
N SER A 4 7.35 17.80 -12.63
CA SER A 4 7.99 17.81 -11.30
C SER A 4 7.97 19.22 -10.67
N ALA A 5 7.95 20.26 -11.49
CA ALA A 5 7.97 21.67 -11.06
C ALA A 5 6.57 22.32 -11.00
N ILE A 6 5.49 21.58 -11.28
CA ILE A 6 4.14 22.11 -11.17
C ILE A 6 3.79 22.29 -9.67
N THR A 7 3.14 23.40 -9.35
CA THR A 7 2.62 23.65 -8.00
C THR A 7 1.58 22.59 -7.65
N GLY A 8 2.00 21.60 -6.96
CA GLY A 8 1.27 20.37 -6.67
C GLY A 8 2.12 19.16 -7.06
N LEU A 9 2.10 18.16 -6.23
CA LEU A 9 2.89 16.96 -6.44
C LEU A 9 2.28 16.12 -7.56
N SER A 10 3.12 15.65 -8.48
CA SER A 10 2.69 14.78 -9.58
C SER A 10 3.01 13.33 -9.26
N GLY A 11 1.97 12.49 -9.25
CA GLY A 11 2.09 11.06 -8.98
C GLY A 11 2.26 10.26 -10.27
N ASP A 12 3.25 9.34 -10.28
CA ASP A 12 3.45 8.36 -11.36
C ASP A 12 2.92 6.99 -10.95
N CYS A 13 1.84 6.56 -11.60
CA CYS A 13 1.30 5.19 -11.45
C CYS A 13 2.04 4.17 -12.33
N GLY A 14 3.10 4.58 -13.01
CA GLY A 14 3.90 3.77 -13.94
C GLY A 14 3.31 3.66 -15.35
N GLY A 15 4.13 3.13 -16.28
CA GLY A 15 3.73 2.94 -17.68
C GLY A 15 3.78 4.21 -18.53
N ASN A 16 4.29 5.32 -18.00
CA ASN A 16 4.45 6.58 -18.71
C ASN A 16 5.79 6.65 -19.42
N SER A 17 5.88 7.43 -20.50
CA SER A 17 7.09 7.68 -21.24
C SER A 17 7.17 9.16 -21.64
N GLY A 18 8.35 9.75 -21.48
CA GLY A 18 8.59 11.17 -21.83
C GLY A 18 7.92 12.18 -20.89
N ILE A 19 7.51 11.74 -19.69
CA ILE A 19 6.96 12.60 -18.64
C ILE A 19 7.89 12.51 -17.43
N ILE A 20 8.25 13.67 -16.88
CA ILE A 20 9.01 13.76 -15.62
C ILE A 20 8.01 14.10 -14.53
N PHE A 21 7.94 13.25 -13.52
CA PHE A 21 7.09 13.41 -12.33
C PHE A 21 7.91 13.90 -11.13
N THR A 22 7.23 14.17 -10.03
CA THR A 22 7.90 14.39 -8.75
C THR A 22 8.75 13.18 -8.38
N ASP A 23 10.00 13.41 -7.95
CA ASP A 23 10.90 12.32 -7.57
C ASP A 23 10.30 11.44 -6.47
N PRO A 24 10.49 10.10 -6.56
CA PRO A 24 10.12 9.19 -5.47
C PRO A 24 10.81 9.56 -4.17
N ALA A 25 10.13 9.37 -3.06
CA ALA A 25 10.70 9.56 -1.73
C ALA A 25 10.13 8.54 -0.75
N ASP A 26 10.92 8.20 0.26
CA ASP A 26 10.44 7.41 1.38
C ASP A 26 9.57 8.29 2.28
N GLN A 27 8.37 7.82 2.58
CA GLN A 27 7.44 8.50 3.46
C GLN A 27 7.26 7.68 4.73
N HIS A 28 7.64 8.24 5.88
CA HIS A 28 7.43 7.61 7.17
C HIS A 28 6.23 8.25 7.88
N TRP A 29 5.41 7.43 8.49
CA TRP A 29 4.32 7.89 9.34
C TRP A 29 4.90 8.44 10.65
N THR A 30 4.49 9.66 11.04
CA THR A 30 5.06 10.36 12.20
C THR A 30 4.06 10.59 13.33
N ASN A 31 2.78 10.37 13.09
CA ASN A 31 1.74 10.65 14.07
C ASN A 31 1.43 9.43 14.95
N ALA A 32 1.95 9.42 16.17
CA ALA A 32 1.72 8.35 17.14
C ALA A 32 0.23 8.15 17.54
N ASP A 33 -0.63 9.14 17.32
CA ASP A 33 -2.05 9.06 17.64
C ASP A 33 -2.92 8.53 16.49
N GLY A 34 -2.30 8.11 15.38
CA GLY A 34 -3.04 7.68 14.20
C GLY A 34 -3.60 8.87 13.41
N GLY A 35 -4.63 8.63 12.61
CA GLY A 35 -5.26 9.69 11.81
C GLY A 35 -5.48 9.30 10.35
N SER A 36 -5.78 10.29 9.51
CA SER A 36 -6.04 10.11 8.08
C SER A 36 -4.77 10.07 7.26
N TRP A 37 -4.72 9.16 6.29
CA TRP A 37 -3.61 9.00 5.33
C TRP A 37 -3.41 10.27 4.49
N SER A 38 -4.49 10.93 4.10
CA SER A 38 -4.47 12.16 3.30
C SER A 38 -3.90 13.39 4.02
N THR A 39 -3.74 13.33 5.35
CA THR A 39 -3.23 14.45 6.15
C THR A 39 -1.71 14.54 6.03
N SER A 40 -1.21 15.55 5.32
CA SER A 40 0.22 15.69 5.02
C SER A 40 1.13 15.81 6.25
N THR A 41 0.63 16.37 7.35
CA THR A 41 1.39 16.49 8.62
C THR A 41 1.59 15.17 9.35
N ASN A 42 0.95 14.09 8.92
CA ASN A 42 1.15 12.76 9.47
C ASN A 42 2.37 12.05 8.84
N TRP A 43 3.04 12.67 7.88
CA TRP A 43 4.14 12.11 7.09
C TRP A 43 5.43 12.93 7.24
N THR A 44 6.57 12.32 6.97
CA THR A 44 7.87 12.98 7.08
C THR A 44 8.03 14.17 6.16
N SER A 45 7.52 14.12 4.92
CA SER A 45 7.65 15.23 3.98
C SER A 45 6.37 15.60 3.26
N ARG A 46 5.57 14.63 2.87
CA ARG A 46 4.30 14.83 2.15
C ARG A 46 3.41 13.60 2.26
N THR A 47 2.14 13.75 1.92
CA THR A 47 1.26 12.61 1.66
C THR A 47 1.86 11.73 0.55
N PRO A 48 1.91 10.40 0.70
CA PRO A 48 2.51 9.50 -0.26
C PRO A 48 1.93 9.61 -1.67
N LEU A 49 2.81 9.60 -2.66
CA LEU A 49 2.49 9.49 -4.08
C LEU A 49 2.59 8.02 -4.53
N PRO A 50 2.03 7.64 -5.70
CA PRO A 50 2.08 6.26 -6.19
C PRO A 50 3.48 5.67 -6.30
N GLN A 51 4.50 6.50 -6.54
CA GLN A 51 5.90 6.11 -6.65
C GLN A 51 6.67 6.10 -5.33
N ASP A 52 6.08 6.57 -4.23
CA ASP A 52 6.74 6.63 -2.92
C ASP A 52 6.63 5.30 -2.17
N ASP A 53 7.69 4.88 -1.50
CA ASP A 53 7.63 3.80 -0.51
C ASP A 53 7.16 4.35 0.85
N VAL A 54 6.33 3.57 1.51
CA VAL A 54 5.62 3.98 2.73
C VAL A 54 6.02 3.10 3.89
N TYR A 55 6.48 3.71 4.97
CA TYR A 55 6.91 3.07 6.18
C TYR A 55 6.02 3.49 7.36
N MET A 56 5.34 2.52 7.93
CA MET A 56 4.46 2.68 9.09
C MET A 56 5.20 2.31 10.39
N ASP A 57 6.50 2.62 10.46
CA ASP A 57 7.45 2.26 11.52
C ASP A 57 7.38 3.15 12.77
N CYS A 58 6.30 3.88 12.94
CA CYS A 58 6.06 4.75 14.08
C CYS A 58 5.84 3.97 15.38
N ALA A 59 6.27 4.56 16.49
CA ALA A 59 5.86 4.14 17.81
C ALA A 59 4.46 4.69 18.13
N PHE A 60 3.44 3.97 17.69
CA PHE A 60 2.04 4.36 17.94
C PHE A 60 1.69 4.30 19.42
N ASN A 61 0.86 5.21 19.87
CA ASN A 61 0.14 5.06 21.13
C ASN A 61 -0.80 3.84 21.03
N ALA A 62 -1.13 3.21 22.16
CA ALA A 62 -1.84 1.94 22.16
C ALA A 62 -3.13 1.98 21.34
N SER A 63 -3.28 1.00 20.45
CA SER A 63 -4.50 0.74 19.65
C SER A 63 -5.00 1.92 18.81
N LYS A 64 -4.11 2.77 18.33
CA LYS A 64 -4.48 3.89 17.46
C LYS A 64 -4.84 3.44 16.05
N THR A 65 -5.70 4.20 15.40
CA THR A 65 -6.20 3.88 14.06
C THR A 65 -5.59 4.80 13.01
N VAL A 66 -5.05 4.19 11.96
CA VAL A 66 -4.71 4.87 10.72
C VAL A 66 -5.80 4.58 9.70
N THR A 67 -6.40 5.62 9.15
CA THR A 67 -7.46 5.53 8.14
C THR A 67 -6.90 5.83 6.76
N GLN A 68 -6.85 4.82 5.90
CA GLN A 68 -6.51 5.01 4.49
C GLN A 68 -7.75 5.54 3.77
N ASP A 69 -7.70 6.82 3.38
CA ASP A 69 -8.78 7.61 2.79
C ASP A 69 -8.43 8.17 1.40
N MET A 70 -7.40 7.61 0.76
CA MET A 70 -6.93 8.02 -0.57
C MET A 70 -6.99 6.86 -1.57
N PRO A 71 -7.28 7.14 -2.85
CA PRO A 71 -7.36 6.08 -3.88
C PRO A 71 -5.99 5.51 -4.28
N ARG A 72 -4.90 6.13 -3.88
CA ARG A 72 -3.52 5.66 -4.11
C ARG A 72 -2.77 5.69 -2.82
N ALA A 73 -2.31 4.53 -2.37
CA ALA A 73 -1.74 4.41 -1.03
C ALA A 73 -0.20 4.55 -1.01
N GLY A 74 0.44 4.42 -2.16
CA GLY A 74 1.90 4.45 -2.32
C GLY A 74 2.40 3.32 -3.20
N ARG A 75 3.73 3.24 -3.41
CA ARG A 75 4.35 2.12 -4.12
C ARG A 75 4.36 0.88 -3.23
N SER A 76 5.27 0.78 -2.30
CA SER A 76 5.28 -0.31 -1.32
C SER A 76 4.85 0.21 0.04
N ILE A 77 4.15 -0.61 0.81
CA ILE A 77 3.70 -0.26 2.16
C ILE A 77 4.25 -1.30 3.14
N SER A 78 4.99 -0.85 4.15
CA SER A 78 5.52 -1.71 5.20
C SER A 78 5.06 -1.24 6.58
N TRP A 79 4.55 -2.17 7.37
CA TRP A 79 4.25 -1.98 8.80
C TRP A 79 5.34 -2.54 9.71
N ALA A 80 6.43 -3.09 9.13
CA ALA A 80 7.55 -3.59 9.91
C ALA A 80 8.16 -2.45 10.76
N GLY A 81 8.35 -2.70 12.04
CA GLY A 81 8.83 -1.74 13.02
C GLY A 81 7.73 -0.94 13.74
N ALA A 82 6.46 -1.08 13.36
CA ALA A 82 5.37 -0.47 14.11
C ALA A 82 5.26 -1.04 15.53
N THR A 83 5.03 -0.18 16.50
CA THR A 83 4.74 -0.62 17.88
C THR A 83 3.40 -0.07 18.36
N GLY A 84 2.88 -0.53 19.52
CA GLY A 84 1.60 -0.06 20.06
C GLY A 84 0.36 -0.69 19.42
N SER A 85 0.52 -1.75 18.60
CA SER A 85 -0.58 -2.50 17.97
C SER A 85 -1.57 -1.62 17.21
N PRO A 86 -1.11 -0.85 16.20
CA PRO A 86 -1.99 0.03 15.44
C PRO A 86 -3.05 -0.75 14.66
N THR A 87 -4.16 -0.08 14.39
CA THR A 87 -5.23 -0.56 13.52
C THR A 87 -5.16 0.14 12.17
N TRP A 88 -5.18 -0.61 11.08
CA TRP A 88 -5.32 -0.07 9.74
C TRP A 88 -6.75 -0.28 9.22
N THR A 89 -7.44 0.81 8.97
CA THR A 89 -8.77 0.80 8.36
C THR A 89 -8.76 1.50 7.01
N THR A 90 -9.78 1.23 6.19
CA THR A 90 -9.90 1.82 4.86
C THR A 90 -11.28 2.39 4.66
N SER A 91 -11.34 3.62 4.19
CA SER A 91 -12.59 4.32 3.86
C SER A 91 -12.84 4.43 2.35
N THR A 92 -11.83 4.14 1.52
CA THR A 92 -11.95 4.17 0.05
C THR A 92 -11.20 3.01 -0.58
N ALA A 93 -11.59 2.63 -1.80
CA ALA A 93 -10.81 1.71 -2.62
C ALA A 93 -9.41 2.29 -2.91
N ALA A 94 -8.39 1.43 -2.93
CA ALA A 94 -7.03 1.91 -3.09
C ALA A 94 -6.18 1.01 -3.99
N SER A 95 -5.23 1.65 -4.69
CA SER A 95 -4.17 0.98 -5.44
C SER A 95 -2.85 1.01 -4.67
N ILE A 96 -2.14 -0.11 -4.70
CA ILE A 96 -0.77 -0.29 -4.21
C ILE A 96 0.07 -0.69 -5.43
N PHE A 97 1.15 0.05 -5.67
CA PHE A 97 1.96 -0.10 -6.89
C PHE A 97 3.21 -0.94 -6.69
N GLY A 98 3.37 -1.57 -5.55
CA GLY A 98 4.51 -2.40 -5.16
C GLY A 98 4.14 -3.43 -4.10
N SER A 99 5.04 -3.68 -3.16
CA SER A 99 4.89 -4.68 -2.12
C SER A 99 3.98 -4.25 -0.97
N LEU A 100 3.43 -5.22 -0.25
CA LEU A 100 2.72 -5.01 1.02
C LEU A 100 3.33 -5.90 2.09
N ASP A 101 3.69 -5.30 3.23
CA ASP A 101 4.16 -6.00 4.41
C ASP A 101 3.33 -5.56 5.64
N LEU A 102 2.60 -6.51 6.23
CA LEU A 102 1.75 -6.30 7.40
C LEU A 102 2.42 -6.77 8.71
N THR A 103 3.73 -7.06 8.69
CA THR A 103 4.51 -7.35 9.90
C THR A 103 4.31 -6.20 10.90
N ASP A 104 4.11 -6.55 12.17
CA ASP A 104 3.88 -5.60 13.28
C ASP A 104 2.59 -4.75 13.20
N LEU A 105 1.78 -4.85 12.14
CA LEU A 105 0.41 -4.31 12.19
C LEU A 105 -0.39 -5.02 13.30
N GLY A 106 -1.09 -4.28 14.16
CA GLY A 106 -1.98 -4.86 15.17
C GLY A 106 -3.22 -5.47 14.53
N THR A 107 -4.08 -4.65 13.95
CA THR A 107 -5.36 -5.07 13.38
C THR A 107 -5.55 -4.53 11.96
N LEU A 108 -5.98 -5.39 11.04
CA LEU A 108 -6.50 -5.01 9.73
C LEU A 108 -8.03 -5.06 9.77
N THR A 109 -8.69 -3.91 9.61
CA THR A 109 -10.15 -3.85 9.68
C THR A 109 -10.79 -4.34 8.38
N ALA A 110 -11.84 -5.14 8.49
CA ALA A 110 -12.67 -5.54 7.35
C ALA A 110 -13.27 -4.32 6.62
N SER A 111 -13.37 -4.40 5.30
CA SER A 111 -13.94 -3.36 4.46
C SER A 111 -14.48 -3.95 3.16
N THR A 112 -15.52 -3.35 2.60
CA THR A 112 -16.00 -3.67 1.25
C THR A 112 -15.19 -2.98 0.15
N GLN A 113 -14.26 -2.11 0.51
CA GLN A 113 -13.42 -1.38 -0.43
C GLN A 113 -12.36 -2.32 -1.03
N THR A 114 -12.24 -2.32 -2.35
CA THR A 114 -11.27 -3.14 -3.08
C THR A 114 -9.86 -2.58 -2.96
N TYR A 115 -8.89 -3.47 -2.73
CA TYR A 115 -7.49 -3.16 -2.96
C TYR A 115 -7.03 -3.72 -4.31
N THR A 116 -6.40 -2.84 -5.10
CA THR A 116 -5.81 -3.22 -6.38
C THR A 116 -4.29 -3.20 -6.26
N PHE A 117 -3.66 -4.32 -6.57
CA PHE A 117 -2.20 -4.44 -6.64
C PHE A 117 -1.76 -4.25 -8.08
N GLU A 118 -1.06 -3.15 -8.35
CA GLU A 118 -0.72 -2.67 -9.70
C GLU A 118 0.80 -2.64 -9.98
N GLY A 119 1.59 -3.35 -9.18
CA GLY A 119 3.05 -3.37 -9.32
C GLY A 119 3.51 -3.87 -10.68
N ARG A 120 4.02 -2.97 -11.50
CA ARG A 120 4.49 -3.25 -12.87
C ARG A 120 5.87 -3.89 -12.88
N ALA A 121 6.30 -4.40 -14.06
CA ALA A 121 7.67 -4.87 -14.25
C ALA A 121 8.71 -3.76 -14.05
N THR A 122 8.37 -2.52 -14.43
CA THR A 122 9.25 -1.36 -14.23
C THR A 122 9.39 -1.06 -12.73
N GLY A 123 10.62 -1.05 -12.24
CA GLY A 123 10.91 -0.83 -10.81
C GLY A 123 10.65 -2.05 -9.91
N MET A 124 10.25 -3.19 -10.49
CA MET A 124 10.06 -4.42 -9.74
C MET A 124 11.41 -4.95 -9.21
N PRO A 125 11.50 -5.31 -7.92
CA PRO A 125 12.69 -5.94 -7.38
C PRO A 125 12.94 -7.32 -7.99
N VAL A 126 14.19 -7.79 -7.89
CA VAL A 126 14.53 -9.17 -8.27
C VAL A 126 13.67 -10.13 -7.43
N GLY A 127 12.95 -11.03 -8.10
CA GLY A 127 12.04 -11.97 -7.44
C GLY A 127 10.58 -11.52 -7.36
N GLY A 128 10.26 -10.31 -7.78
CA GLY A 128 8.90 -9.77 -7.83
C GLY A 128 8.52 -8.91 -6.63
N TRP A 129 7.34 -8.31 -6.70
CA TRP A 129 6.67 -7.66 -5.57
C TRP A 129 6.22 -8.70 -4.56
N THR A 130 6.24 -8.39 -3.28
CA THR A 130 5.91 -9.35 -2.23
C THR A 130 4.66 -8.93 -1.45
N LEU A 131 3.91 -9.93 -1.01
CA LEU A 131 2.79 -9.77 -0.08
C LEU A 131 3.09 -10.59 1.18
N THR A 132 3.30 -9.91 2.30
CA THR A 132 3.49 -10.50 3.64
C THR A 132 2.26 -10.16 4.47
N MET A 133 1.45 -11.16 4.76
CA MET A 133 0.19 -10.98 5.48
C MET A 133 0.36 -11.03 7.00
N ALA A 134 1.46 -11.64 7.48
CA ALA A 134 1.82 -11.75 8.90
C ALA A 134 0.67 -12.29 9.78
N GLY A 135 -0.04 -13.30 9.26
CA GLY A 135 -1.17 -13.91 9.93
C GLY A 135 -2.42 -13.01 10.05
N LYS A 136 -2.47 -11.89 9.35
CA LYS A 136 -3.65 -11.01 9.35
C LYS A 136 -4.74 -11.59 8.46
N THR A 137 -5.97 -11.56 8.95
CA THR A 137 -7.14 -11.92 8.16
C THR A 137 -7.44 -10.79 7.18
N TRP A 138 -7.35 -11.09 5.89
CA TRP A 138 -7.69 -10.16 4.83
C TRP A 138 -9.19 -10.21 4.55
N ALA A 139 -9.90 -9.18 4.93
CA ALA A 139 -11.35 -9.09 4.80
C ALA A 139 -11.74 -7.98 3.81
N LYS A 140 -11.14 -8.00 2.61
CA LYS A 140 -11.34 -7.02 1.53
C LYS A 140 -11.25 -7.72 0.18
N PRO A 141 -12.01 -7.30 -0.85
CA PRO A 141 -11.79 -7.74 -2.21
C PRO A 141 -10.39 -7.37 -2.69
N ILE A 142 -9.74 -8.25 -3.45
CA ILE A 142 -8.41 -8.05 -4.04
C ILE A 142 -8.53 -8.09 -5.55
N THR A 143 -7.88 -7.15 -6.21
CA THR A 143 -7.64 -7.20 -7.65
C THR A 143 -6.14 -7.12 -7.91
N ILE A 144 -5.62 -7.96 -8.80
CA ILE A 144 -4.22 -7.94 -9.24
C ILE A 144 -4.20 -7.58 -10.72
N THR A 145 -3.67 -6.40 -11.04
CA THR A 145 -3.54 -5.87 -12.41
C THR A 145 -2.11 -5.44 -12.70
N ALA A 146 -1.17 -6.31 -12.36
CA ALA A 146 0.27 -6.06 -12.44
C ALA A 146 0.81 -6.30 -13.85
N VAL A 147 0.62 -5.38 -14.77
CA VAL A 147 1.04 -5.54 -16.18
C VAL A 147 2.56 -5.80 -16.27
N GLY A 148 2.92 -7.01 -16.70
CA GLY A 148 4.30 -7.49 -16.77
C GLY A 148 4.98 -7.71 -15.40
N GLY A 149 4.29 -7.41 -14.32
CA GLY A 149 4.78 -7.62 -12.95
C GLY A 149 4.45 -9.01 -12.40
N THR A 150 5.13 -9.35 -11.33
CA THR A 150 4.92 -10.59 -10.58
C THR A 150 4.71 -10.25 -9.12
N TYR A 151 3.66 -10.79 -8.52
CA TYR A 151 3.46 -10.81 -7.07
C TYR A 151 3.77 -12.18 -6.50
N LYS A 152 4.46 -12.21 -5.39
CA LYS A 152 4.76 -13.41 -4.61
C LYS A 152 4.15 -13.28 -3.22
N LEU A 153 3.34 -14.24 -2.84
CA LEU A 153 2.86 -14.39 -1.46
C LEU A 153 3.97 -15.04 -0.63
N LEU A 154 4.34 -14.44 0.49
CA LEU A 154 5.43 -14.94 1.35
C LEU A 154 4.92 -15.79 2.51
N ASP A 155 3.66 -15.65 2.86
CA ASP A 155 2.97 -16.38 3.92
C ASP A 155 1.49 -16.62 3.57
N ASP A 156 0.69 -17.16 4.48
CA ASP A 156 -0.69 -17.52 4.20
C ASP A 156 -1.59 -16.28 4.01
N LEU A 157 -2.34 -16.25 2.91
CA LEU A 157 -3.45 -15.31 2.72
C LEU A 157 -4.72 -15.89 3.38
N ILE A 158 -4.98 -15.45 4.61
CA ILE A 158 -6.18 -15.86 5.35
C ILE A 158 -7.32 -14.94 4.99
N GLN A 159 -8.38 -15.45 4.38
CA GLN A 159 -9.60 -14.71 4.06
C GLN A 159 -10.72 -15.02 5.05
N ASN A 160 -11.56 -14.03 5.34
CA ASN A 160 -12.74 -14.21 6.19
C ASN A 160 -13.94 -14.61 5.32
N ASP A 161 -14.56 -15.75 5.61
CA ASP A 161 -15.71 -16.30 4.86
C ASP A 161 -17.00 -15.46 4.98
N ALA A 162 -17.04 -14.47 5.86
CA ALA A 162 -18.25 -13.68 6.13
C ALA A 162 -18.61 -12.66 5.03
N ILE A 163 -17.71 -12.44 4.06
CA ILE A 163 -17.91 -11.54 2.92
C ILE A 163 -17.49 -12.34 1.68
N ASN A 164 -18.26 -12.27 0.58
CA ASN A 164 -17.85 -12.85 -0.70
C ASN A 164 -16.57 -12.16 -1.19
N LEU A 165 -15.42 -12.65 -0.71
CA LEU A 165 -14.13 -12.10 -1.05
C LEU A 165 -13.70 -12.63 -2.41
N ILE A 166 -13.64 -11.74 -3.37
CA ILE A 166 -13.23 -12.04 -4.73
C ILE A 166 -11.77 -11.66 -4.89
N ILE A 167 -10.95 -12.63 -5.30
CA ILE A 167 -9.62 -12.35 -5.84
C ILE A 167 -9.74 -12.31 -7.36
N THR A 168 -9.56 -11.15 -7.95
CA THR A 168 -9.61 -10.95 -9.39
C THR A 168 -8.21 -10.84 -9.96
N PHE A 169 -7.90 -11.63 -10.97
CA PHE A 169 -6.65 -11.55 -11.71
C PHE A 169 -6.92 -10.92 -13.08
N GLY A 170 -6.50 -9.68 -13.26
CA GLY A 170 -6.64 -8.96 -14.53
C GLY A 170 -5.41 -9.05 -15.42
N ALA A 171 -4.20 -8.96 -14.84
CA ALA A 171 -2.93 -9.03 -15.56
C ALA A 171 -1.77 -9.35 -14.60
N GLY A 172 -0.64 -9.83 -15.16
CA GLY A 172 0.57 -10.15 -14.40
C GLY A 172 0.63 -11.60 -13.95
N THR A 173 1.60 -11.91 -13.10
CA THR A 173 1.83 -13.23 -12.50
C THR A 173 1.59 -13.15 -11.01
N PHE A 174 0.89 -14.13 -10.46
CA PHE A 174 0.75 -14.33 -9.02
C PHE A 174 1.31 -15.69 -8.63
N ASN A 175 2.27 -15.69 -7.72
CA ASN A 175 2.90 -16.89 -7.19
C ASN A 175 2.48 -17.04 -5.72
N ALA A 176 1.57 -17.96 -5.47
CA ALA A 176 1.24 -18.43 -4.14
C ALA A 176 2.13 -19.64 -3.86
N ASN A 177 3.03 -19.54 -2.90
CA ASN A 177 3.96 -20.61 -2.51
C ASN A 177 3.21 -21.90 -2.13
#